data_be04e8cefc652a5075584177f04b7463
#
_entry.id   be04e8cefc652a5075584177f04b7463
#
_cell.length_a   1.000
_cell.length_b   1.000
_cell.length_c   1.000
_cell.angle_alpha   90.00
_cell.angle_beta   90.00
_cell.angle_gamma   90.00
#
_symmetry.space_group_name_H-M   'P 1'
#
loop_
_entity.id
_entity.type
_entity.pdbx_description
1 polymer ?
#
loop_
_entity_poly.entity_id
_entity_poly.type
_entity_poly.pdbx_seq_one_letter_code
_entity_poly.pdbx_strand_id
1 'polypeptide(L)' 'MNSQELLERMQELFELLVAEHSKPAKVAHGRARKTAGEIKKVIAEYRKASTAEDKAK' A
#
# COMPACT_ATOMS: atom_id res chain seq x y z
N MET A 1 -1.01 13.02 -5.03
CA MET A 1 -2.07 12.03 -5.30
C MET A 1 -3.24 12.26 -4.35
N ASN A 2 -4.46 12.09 -4.84
CA ASN A 2 -5.64 12.18 -3.98
C ASN A 2 -5.89 10.84 -3.25
N SER A 3 -6.83 10.84 -2.31
CA SER A 3 -7.09 9.64 -1.51
C SER A 3 -7.56 8.45 -2.34
N GLN A 4 -8.33 8.69 -3.40
CA GLN A 4 -8.81 7.63 -4.29
C GLN A 4 -7.64 6.94 -5.01
N GLU A 5 -6.71 7.71 -5.54
CA GLU A 5 -5.52 7.17 -6.22
C GLU A 5 -4.65 6.39 -5.25
N LEU A 6 -4.50 6.89 -4.03
CA LEU A 6 -3.73 6.20 -2.99
C LEU A 6 -4.40 4.90 -2.56
N LEU A 7 -5.74 4.90 -2.48
CA LEU A 7 -6.49 3.67 -2.19
C LEU A 7 -6.25 2.61 -3.26
N GLU A 8 -6.31 3.00 -4.53
CA GLU A 8 -6.05 2.09 -5.65
C GLU A 8 -4.63 1.54 -5.58
N ARG A 9 -3.67 2.39 -5.24
CA ARG A 9 -2.29 1.97 -5.08
C ARG A 9 -2.13 0.96 -3.95
N MET A 10 -2.83 1.17 -2.83
CA MET A 10 -2.82 0.22 -1.71
C MET A 10 -3.38 -1.14 -2.12
N GLN A 11 -4.45 -1.15 -2.91
CA GLN A 11 -5.05 -2.39 -3.39
C GLN A 11 -4.06 -3.19 -4.25
N GLU A 12 -3.36 -2.50 -5.17
CA GLU A 12 -2.35 -3.13 -6.01
C GLU A 12 -1.22 -3.72 -5.19
N LEU A 13 -0.72 -2.94 -4.23
CA LEU A 13 0.37 -3.40 -3.36
C LEU A 13 -0.06 -4.56 -2.48
N PHE A 14 -1.30 -4.54 -2.00
CA PHE A 14 -1.83 -5.61 -1.18
C PHE A 14 -1.94 -6.92 -1.97
N GLU A 15 -2.42 -6.85 -3.21
CA GLU A 15 -2.49 -8.01 -4.10
C GLU A 15 -1.10 -8.59 -4.35
N LEU A 16 -0.12 -7.73 -4.58
CA LEU A 16 1.25 -8.15 -4.77
C LEU A 16 1.81 -8.82 -3.51
N LEU A 17 1.51 -8.25 -2.34
CA LEU A 17 1.93 -8.81 -1.07
C LEU A 17 1.38 -10.22 -0.88
N VAL A 18 0.09 -10.41 -1.15
CA VAL A 18 -0.55 -11.73 -1.03
C VAL A 18 0.11 -12.73 -1.98
N ALA A 19 0.35 -12.32 -3.23
CA ALA A 19 0.98 -13.18 -4.24
C ALA A 19 2.38 -13.60 -3.80
N GLU A 20 3.20 -12.66 -3.33
CA GLU A 20 4.57 -12.95 -2.91
C GLU A 20 4.61 -13.78 -1.62
N HIS A 21 3.69 -13.49 -0.70
CA HIS A 21 3.59 -14.25 0.56
C HIS A 21 3.24 -15.73 0.30
N SER A 22 2.41 -15.99 -0.71
CA SER A 22 1.93 -17.33 -1.02
C SER A 22 3.00 -18.22 -1.66
N LYS A 23 4.10 -17.64 -2.16
CA LYS A 23 5.17 -18.41 -2.78
C LYS A 23 6.09 -18.99 -1.69
N PRO A 24 6.61 -20.22 -1.88
CA PRO A 24 7.44 -20.87 -0.87
C PRO A 24 8.89 -20.35 -0.81
N ALA A 25 9.33 -19.58 -1.80
CA ALA A 25 10.73 -19.14 -1.89
C ALA A 25 11.06 -18.03 -0.90
N LYS A 26 12.26 -18.09 -0.31
CA LYS A 26 12.73 -17.04 0.62
C LYS A 26 12.83 -15.67 -0.06
N VAL A 27 13.19 -15.65 -1.35
CA VAL A 27 13.28 -14.41 -2.14
C VAL A 27 11.91 -13.74 -2.23
N ALA A 28 10.87 -14.55 -2.47
CA ALA A 28 9.49 -14.03 -2.53
C ALA A 28 9.06 -13.46 -1.17
N HIS A 29 9.43 -14.11 -0.07
CA HIS A 29 9.13 -13.61 1.28
C HIS A 29 9.84 -12.29 1.56
N GLY A 30 11.07 -12.12 1.06
CA GLY A 30 11.80 -10.84 1.15
C GLY A 30 11.09 -9.73 0.40
N ARG A 31 10.58 -10.03 -0.80
CA ARG A 31 9.78 -9.07 -1.58
C ARG A 31 8.46 -8.72 -0.86
N ALA A 32 7.84 -9.72 -0.23
CA ALA A 32 6.63 -9.49 0.54
C ALA A 32 6.87 -8.49 1.67
N ARG A 33 7.97 -8.64 2.41
CA ARG A 33 8.33 -7.69 3.47
C ARG A 33 8.58 -6.28 2.94
N LYS A 34 9.24 -6.17 1.79
CA LYS A 34 9.49 -4.88 1.13
C LYS A 34 8.19 -4.23 0.71
N THR A 35 7.29 -5.00 0.10
CA THR A 35 5.97 -4.51 -0.32
C THR A 35 5.15 -4.05 0.89
N ALA A 36 5.21 -4.78 2.00
CA ALA A 36 4.53 -4.37 3.23
C ALA A 36 5.03 -3.01 3.73
N GLY A 37 6.34 -2.74 3.61
CA GLY A 37 6.92 -1.44 3.94
C GLY A 37 6.38 -0.33 3.05
N GLU A 38 6.21 -0.59 1.76
CA GLU A 38 5.64 0.38 0.82
C GLU A 38 4.16 0.66 1.15
N ILE A 39 3.40 -0.38 1.52
CA ILE A 39 2.01 -0.22 1.94
C ILE A 39 1.93 0.72 3.14
N LYS A 40 2.82 0.57 4.11
CA LYS A 40 2.87 1.43 5.28
C LYS A 40 3.03 2.90 4.91
N LYS A 41 3.91 3.20 3.95
CA LYS A 41 4.13 4.56 3.46
C LYS A 41 2.89 5.11 2.77
N VAL A 42 2.25 4.31 1.93
CA VAL A 42 1.05 4.73 1.20
C VAL A 42 -0.11 4.96 2.17
N ILE A 43 -0.22 4.14 3.21
CA ILE A 43 -1.24 4.33 4.25
C ILE A 43 -1.09 5.69 4.91
N ALA A 44 0.13 6.09 5.25
CA ALA A 44 0.39 7.40 5.86
C ALA A 44 -0.01 8.54 4.92
N GLU A 45 0.32 8.43 3.64
CA GLU A 45 -0.05 9.41 2.62
C GLU A 45 -1.57 9.48 2.43
N TYR A 46 -2.23 8.32 2.44
CA TYR A 46 -3.69 8.24 2.34
C TYR A 46 -4.35 9.01 3.47
N ARG A 47 -3.89 8.81 4.70
CA ARG A 47 -4.46 9.48 5.87
C ARG A 47 -4.33 11.00 5.76
N LYS A 48 -3.19 11.49 5.29
CA LYS A 48 -2.95 12.92 5.07
C LYS A 48 -3.85 13.46 3.98
N ALA A 49 -3.94 12.76 2.85
CA ALA A 49 -4.76 13.19 1.72
C ALA A 49 -6.24 13.23 2.09
N SER A 50 -6.73 12.22 2.79
CA SER A 50 -8.12 12.14 3.23
C SER A 50 -8.47 13.29 4.17
N THR A 51 -7.58 13.58 5.13
CA THR A 51 -7.78 14.69 6.07
C THR A 51 -7.81 16.04 5.34
N ALA A 52 -6.90 16.24 4.40
CA ALA A 52 -6.84 17.47 3.61
C ALA A 52 -8.11 17.65 2.77
N GLU A 53 -8.61 16.58 2.17
CA GLU A 53 -9.84 16.61 1.37
C GLU A 53 -11.05 16.96 2.23
N ASP A 54 -11.12 16.44 3.44
CA ASP A 54 -12.21 16.75 4.36
C ASP A 54 -12.17 18.21 4.79
N LYS A 55 -11.00 18.76 5.01
CA LYS A 55 -10.86 20.19 5.36
C LYS A 55 -11.21 21.13 4.21
N ALA A 56 -11.07 20.67 2.98
CA ALA A 56 -11.39 21.46 1.79
C ALA A 56 -12.89 21.58 1.49
N LYS A 57 -13.73 20.82 2.13
CA LYS A 57 -15.19 20.83 1.92
C LYS A 57 -15.90 21.92 2.71
#